data_5546e1659271e3bf2a7e876ebc5eb136
#
_entry.id   5546e1659271e3bf2a7e876ebc5eb136
#
_cell.length_a   1.000
_cell.length_b   1.000
_cell.length_c   1.000
_cell.angle_alpha   90.00
_cell.angle_beta   90.00
_cell.angle_gamma   90.00
#
_symmetry.space_group_name_H-M   'P 1'
#
loop_
_entity.id
_entity.type
_entity.pdbx_description
1 polymer ?
#
loop_
_entity_poly.entity_id
_entity_poly.type
_entity_poly.pdbx_seq_one_letter_code
_entity_poly.pdbx_strand_id
1 'polypeptide(L)'
;MMMNRGPAAVSRAAARSASRRRLAVLALAVPIALAVAGSLAHATDAVPISIKMDRAKVMRISRPAAIVVVGNPAIADATIQDRQTLIITGRSFGTTNLIVLDEKGEPIADELLTVSASDDQMITVYAGGDRRSFSCAPDCQPVMTLGDTATAFGDARTQLEQRNSVLQGATGVTAGSN
;
A
#
# COMPACT_ATOMS: atom_id res chain seq x y z
N MET A 1 -3.36 23.38 -102.53
CA MET A 1 -1.95 23.02 -102.38
C MET A 1 -1.53 23.22 -100.92
N MET A 2 -0.91 22.20 -100.32
CA MET A 2 -0.30 22.17 -98.96
C MET A 2 -1.25 22.25 -97.77
N MET A 3 -1.65 21.13 -97.22
CA MET A 3 -0.97 20.32 -96.20
C MET A 3 -0.45 21.13 -94.97
N ASN A 4 -1.12 21.07 -93.86
CA ASN A 4 -0.44 21.12 -92.56
C ASN A 4 -1.03 20.16 -91.55
N ARG A 5 -0.17 19.37 -91.03
CA ARG A 5 -0.42 18.27 -90.09
C ARG A 5 -0.45 18.84 -88.66
N GLY A 6 -1.39 18.38 -87.88
CA GLY A 6 -1.42 18.64 -86.45
C GLY A 6 -0.38 17.84 -85.62
N PRO A 7 -0.15 18.19 -84.43
CA PRO A 7 0.53 17.27 -83.50
C PRO A 7 -0.39 16.71 -82.37
N ALA A 8 -0.34 15.43 -82.29
CA ALA A 8 -0.22 14.55 -81.11
C ALA A 8 -1.00 14.86 -79.83
N ALA A 9 -1.96 14.05 -79.59
CA ALA A 9 -2.48 13.76 -78.27
C ALA A 9 -1.45 12.91 -77.47
N VAL A 10 -0.75 13.57 -76.54
CA VAL A 10 0.15 12.87 -75.60
C VAL A 10 -0.40 13.02 -74.21
N SER A 11 -0.74 11.90 -73.63
CA SER A 11 -0.62 11.55 -72.21
C SER A 11 -1.43 12.34 -71.19
N ARG A 12 -2.71 12.01 -71.04
CA ARG A 12 -3.48 12.22 -69.76
C ARG A 12 -3.56 10.97 -68.87
N ALA A 13 -2.92 9.89 -69.22
CA ALA A 13 -3.03 8.61 -68.54
C ALA A 13 -2.07 8.44 -67.32
N ALA A 14 -0.97 9.21 -67.27
CA ALA A 14 0.05 9.03 -66.22
C ALA A 14 -0.28 9.72 -64.89
N ALA A 15 -1.11 10.79 -64.90
CA ALA A 15 -1.43 11.53 -63.69
C ALA A 15 -2.43 10.86 -62.73
N ARG A 16 -3.26 9.94 -63.24
CA ARG A 16 -4.28 9.26 -62.42
C ARG A 16 -3.73 8.08 -61.61
N SER A 17 -2.64 7.47 -62.02
CA SER A 17 -2.02 6.32 -61.33
C SER A 17 -1.25 6.75 -60.05
N ALA A 18 -0.61 7.90 -60.03
CA ALA A 18 0.14 8.38 -58.89
C ALA A 18 -0.77 8.82 -57.73
N SER A 19 -1.95 9.35 -58.02
CA SER A 19 -2.93 9.77 -57.02
C SER A 19 -3.55 8.60 -56.28
N ARG A 20 -3.85 7.49 -56.97
CA ARG A 20 -4.44 6.29 -56.33
C ARG A 20 -3.45 5.55 -55.44
N ARG A 21 -2.15 5.56 -55.77
CA ARG A 21 -1.11 4.94 -54.89
C ARG A 21 -0.85 5.76 -53.62
N ARG A 22 -0.94 7.09 -53.69
CA ARG A 22 -0.79 7.96 -52.50
C ARG A 22 -2.00 7.85 -51.54
N LEU A 23 -3.21 7.73 -52.08
CA LEU A 23 -4.41 7.51 -51.28
C LEU A 23 -4.45 6.11 -50.62
N ALA A 24 -3.94 5.08 -51.32
CA ALA A 24 -3.86 3.73 -50.77
C ALA A 24 -2.85 3.62 -49.62
N VAL A 25 -1.71 4.32 -49.70
CA VAL A 25 -0.69 4.36 -48.64
C VAL A 25 -1.18 5.12 -47.39
N LEU A 26 -1.92 6.21 -47.58
CA LEU A 26 -2.53 6.98 -46.47
C LEU A 26 -3.67 6.19 -45.77
N ALA A 27 -4.43 5.36 -46.53
CA ALA A 27 -5.50 4.53 -45.95
C ALA A 27 -4.97 3.37 -45.11
N LEU A 28 -3.74 2.89 -45.36
CA LEU A 28 -3.13 1.82 -44.56
C LEU A 28 -2.42 2.32 -43.30
N ALA A 29 -1.99 3.60 -43.26
CA ALA A 29 -1.27 4.18 -42.13
C ALA A 29 -2.19 4.54 -40.94
N VAL A 30 -3.46 4.86 -41.20
CA VAL A 30 -4.43 5.26 -40.17
C VAL A 30 -4.80 4.10 -39.19
N PRO A 31 -5.08 2.86 -39.62
CA PRO A 31 -5.41 1.78 -38.70
C PRO A 31 -4.22 1.32 -37.81
N ILE A 32 -2.97 1.48 -38.27
CA ILE A 32 -1.78 1.15 -37.47
C ILE A 32 -1.56 2.17 -36.35
N ALA A 33 -1.84 3.46 -36.59
CA ALA A 33 -1.73 4.48 -35.53
C ALA A 33 -2.81 4.33 -34.44
N LEU A 34 -4.00 3.82 -34.78
CA LEU A 34 -5.08 3.58 -33.80
C LEU A 34 -4.83 2.35 -32.91
N ALA A 35 -4.06 1.37 -33.39
CA ALA A 35 -3.75 0.16 -32.64
C ALA A 35 -2.70 0.38 -31.53
N VAL A 36 -1.89 1.44 -31.59
CA VAL A 36 -0.85 1.77 -30.60
C VAL A 36 -1.39 2.64 -29.44
N ALA A 37 -2.56 3.25 -29.61
CA ALA A 37 -3.15 4.15 -28.60
C ALA A 37 -3.89 3.39 -27.45
N GLY A 38 -3.91 2.06 -27.47
CA GLY A 38 -4.79 1.22 -26.63
C GLY A 38 -4.21 0.63 -25.36
N SER A 39 -2.99 0.98 -24.93
CA SER A 39 -2.38 0.31 -23.76
C SER A 39 -1.61 1.25 -22.85
N LEU A 40 -2.26 2.32 -22.40
CA LEU A 40 -1.90 2.92 -21.11
C LEU A 40 -2.67 2.15 -20.03
N ALA A 41 -2.18 0.96 -19.69
CA ALA A 41 -2.57 0.31 -18.45
C ALA A 41 -2.14 1.25 -17.32
N HIS A 42 -3.08 1.97 -16.74
CA HIS A 42 -2.85 2.67 -15.49
C HIS A 42 -2.64 1.56 -14.45
N ALA A 43 -1.39 1.37 -14.03
CA ALA A 43 -1.14 0.71 -12.77
C ALA A 43 -1.83 1.58 -11.71
N THR A 44 -2.94 1.11 -11.17
CA THR A 44 -3.54 1.72 -10.00
C THR A 44 -2.56 1.45 -8.87
N ASP A 45 -1.75 2.47 -8.52
CA ASP A 45 -0.93 2.41 -7.33
C ASP A 45 -1.89 2.21 -6.15
N ALA A 46 -1.93 1.00 -5.63
CA ALA A 46 -2.70 0.69 -4.44
C ALA A 46 -2.16 1.56 -3.30
N VAL A 47 -3.00 2.44 -2.75
CA VAL A 47 -2.60 3.31 -1.64
C VAL A 47 -2.36 2.42 -0.42
N PRO A 48 -1.15 2.39 0.15
CA PRO A 48 -0.85 1.53 1.29
C PRO A 48 -1.77 1.83 2.46
N ILE A 49 -2.24 0.78 3.14
CA ILE A 49 -2.98 0.94 4.39
C ILE A 49 -2.00 1.37 5.47
N SER A 50 -2.11 2.63 5.90
CA SER A 50 -1.27 3.16 6.97
C SER A 50 -1.93 2.95 8.33
N ILE A 51 -1.15 2.43 9.28
CA ILE A 51 -1.55 2.16 10.67
C ILE A 51 -0.44 2.67 11.58
N LYS A 52 -0.78 3.20 12.74
CA LYS A 52 0.20 3.54 13.77
C LYS A 52 0.52 2.32 14.64
N MET A 53 1.75 2.22 15.12
CA MET A 53 2.15 1.22 16.11
C MET A 53 1.25 1.31 17.35
N ASP A 54 0.90 0.17 17.95
CA ASP A 54 0.00 0.03 19.09
C ASP A 54 -1.43 0.53 18.85
N ARG A 55 -1.84 0.66 17.57
CA ARG A 55 -3.19 1.03 17.17
C ARG A 55 -3.83 -0.07 16.33
N ALA A 56 -5.14 -0.18 16.47
CA ALA A 56 -5.96 -1.04 15.62
C ALA A 56 -6.75 -0.19 14.62
N LYS A 57 -6.94 -0.75 13.42
CA LYS A 57 -7.73 -0.16 12.34
C LYS A 57 -8.72 -1.18 11.82
N VAL A 58 -9.98 -0.76 11.65
CA VAL A 58 -11.01 -1.58 11.03
C VAL A 58 -10.92 -1.46 9.52
N MET A 59 -10.88 -2.59 8.83
CA MET A 59 -10.93 -2.69 7.37
C MET A 59 -12.18 -3.48 6.96
N ARG A 60 -12.92 -2.96 5.99
CA ARG A 60 -14.05 -3.65 5.38
C ARG A 60 -13.68 -4.17 4.01
N ILE A 61 -14.09 -5.39 3.72
CA ILE A 61 -13.83 -6.08 2.45
C ILE A 61 -15.14 -6.33 1.70
N SER A 62 -15.03 -6.45 0.38
CA SER A 62 -16.19 -6.54 -0.53
C SER A 62 -16.88 -7.91 -0.53
N ARG A 63 -16.15 -8.98 -0.18
CA ARG A 63 -16.64 -10.37 -0.16
C ARG A 63 -16.31 -11.03 1.18
N PRO A 64 -17.01 -12.10 1.57
CA PRO A 64 -16.71 -12.84 2.80
C PRO A 64 -15.29 -13.39 2.83
N ALA A 65 -14.52 -13.07 3.87
CA ALA A 65 -13.20 -13.63 4.12
C ALA A 65 -13.30 -14.99 4.81
N ALA A 66 -12.42 -15.92 4.43
CA ALA A 66 -12.20 -17.17 5.11
C ALA A 66 -10.79 -17.29 5.68
N ILE A 67 -9.80 -16.74 4.99
CA ILE A 67 -8.39 -16.82 5.37
C ILE A 67 -7.77 -15.43 5.29
N VAL A 68 -6.99 -15.09 6.31
CA VAL A 68 -6.19 -13.86 6.36
C VAL A 68 -4.73 -14.23 6.61
N VAL A 69 -3.84 -13.70 5.80
CA VAL A 69 -2.40 -13.92 5.88
C VAL A 69 -1.69 -12.58 5.96
N VAL A 70 -0.88 -12.40 7.00
CA VAL A 70 0.03 -11.26 7.12
C VAL A 70 1.44 -11.74 6.83
N GLY A 71 2.14 -11.07 5.90
CA GLY A 71 3.47 -11.46 5.46
C GLY A 71 4.51 -11.44 6.59
N ASN A 72 4.45 -10.44 7.47
CA ASN A 72 5.31 -10.37 8.65
C ASN A 72 4.49 -10.07 9.92
N PRO A 73 4.18 -11.09 10.74
CA PRO A 73 3.37 -10.92 11.97
C PRO A 73 4.08 -10.11 13.08
N ALA A 74 5.39 -9.85 12.97
CA ALA A 74 6.08 -8.95 13.88
C ALA A 74 5.76 -7.47 13.61
N ILE A 75 5.38 -7.11 12.38
CA ILE A 75 5.04 -5.74 11.98
C ILE A 75 3.56 -5.46 12.24
N ALA A 76 2.68 -6.34 11.80
CA ALA A 76 1.24 -6.20 11.96
C ALA A 76 0.57 -7.54 12.21
N ASP A 77 -0.62 -7.49 12.78
CA ASP A 77 -1.51 -8.63 12.96
C ASP A 77 -2.88 -8.31 12.39
N ALA A 78 -3.61 -9.31 11.92
CA ALA A 78 -4.96 -9.12 11.39
C ALA A 78 -5.88 -10.24 11.86
N THR A 79 -7.06 -9.85 12.35
CA THR A 79 -8.08 -10.76 12.88
C THR A 79 -9.40 -10.55 12.14
N ILE A 80 -10.08 -11.63 11.79
CA ILE A 80 -11.43 -11.61 11.23
C ILE A 80 -12.42 -11.38 12.39
N GLN A 81 -13.10 -10.24 12.39
CA GLN A 81 -14.14 -9.93 13.36
C GLN A 81 -15.49 -10.50 12.90
N ASP A 82 -15.81 -10.33 11.63
CA ASP A 82 -16.93 -10.93 10.95
C ASP A 82 -16.56 -11.22 9.48
N ARG A 83 -17.48 -11.80 8.72
CA ARG A 83 -17.21 -12.24 7.34
C ARG A 83 -16.70 -11.15 6.40
N GLN A 84 -16.90 -9.88 6.72
CA GLN A 84 -16.53 -8.74 5.88
C GLN A 84 -15.77 -7.65 6.63
N THR A 85 -15.42 -7.89 7.89
CA THR A 85 -14.73 -6.93 8.74
C THR A 85 -13.47 -7.54 9.33
N LEU A 86 -12.34 -6.91 9.07
CA LEU A 86 -11.04 -7.23 9.63
C LEU A 86 -10.62 -6.16 10.62
N ILE A 87 -9.96 -6.58 11.69
CA ILE A 87 -9.25 -5.68 12.60
C ILE A 87 -7.76 -5.90 12.38
N ILE A 88 -7.06 -4.85 11.97
CA ILE A 88 -5.63 -4.87 11.71
C ILE A 88 -4.94 -4.08 12.81
N THR A 89 -3.96 -4.69 13.49
CA THR A 89 -3.21 -4.10 14.59
C THR A 89 -1.76 -3.90 14.20
N GLY A 90 -1.24 -2.67 14.32
CA GLY A 90 0.17 -2.37 14.15
C GLY A 90 0.97 -2.79 15.38
N ARG A 91 2.00 -3.63 15.20
CA ARG A 91 2.85 -4.13 16.29
C ARG A 91 4.20 -3.45 16.37
N SER A 92 4.88 -3.32 15.22
CA SER A 92 6.13 -2.58 15.13
C SER A 92 6.20 -1.81 13.81
N PHE A 93 6.99 -0.76 13.75
CA PHE A 93 7.13 0.02 12.52
C PHE A 93 7.81 -0.81 11.42
N GLY A 94 7.37 -0.58 10.20
CA GLY A 94 7.81 -1.30 9.00
C GLY A 94 6.71 -1.44 7.97
N THR A 95 7.01 -2.18 6.91
CA THR A 95 6.07 -2.46 5.83
C THR A 95 5.95 -3.97 5.65
N THR A 96 4.72 -4.42 5.49
CA THR A 96 4.37 -5.82 5.19
C THR A 96 3.19 -5.84 4.22
N ASN A 97 2.71 -7.01 3.85
CA ASN A 97 1.48 -7.14 3.07
C ASN A 97 0.41 -7.94 3.83
N LEU A 98 -0.83 -7.73 3.43
CA LEU A 98 -2.02 -8.42 3.92
C LEU A 98 -2.73 -9.06 2.74
N ILE A 99 -2.89 -10.37 2.77
CA ILE A 99 -3.64 -11.14 1.78
C ILE A 99 -4.90 -11.68 2.44
N VAL A 100 -6.04 -11.46 1.81
CA VAL A 100 -7.33 -11.97 2.25
C VAL A 100 -7.90 -12.87 1.17
N LEU A 101 -8.26 -14.10 1.54
CA LEU A 101 -8.81 -15.10 0.64
C LEU A 101 -10.24 -15.47 1.04
N ASP A 102 -11.04 -15.86 0.06
CA ASP A 102 -12.38 -16.42 0.29
C ASP A 102 -12.33 -17.94 0.59
N GLU A 103 -13.50 -18.58 0.76
CA GLU A 103 -13.62 -20.01 1.05
C GLU A 103 -13.04 -20.91 -0.06
N LYS A 104 -12.90 -20.38 -1.29
CA LYS A 104 -12.34 -21.10 -2.44
C LYS A 104 -10.83 -20.89 -2.58
N GLY A 105 -10.23 -20.03 -1.74
CA GLY A 105 -8.84 -19.63 -1.84
C GLY A 105 -8.57 -18.52 -2.87
N GLU A 106 -9.64 -17.87 -3.39
CA GLU A 106 -9.51 -16.76 -4.32
C GLU A 106 -9.17 -15.47 -3.56
N PRO A 107 -8.24 -14.65 -4.07
CA PRO A 107 -7.88 -13.41 -3.39
C PRO A 107 -9.03 -12.38 -3.46
N ILE A 108 -9.38 -11.84 -2.31
CA ILE A 108 -10.33 -10.74 -2.14
C ILE A 108 -9.59 -9.40 -2.06
N ALA A 109 -8.46 -9.41 -1.37
CA ALA A 109 -7.59 -8.24 -1.20
C ALA A 109 -6.13 -8.70 -1.09
N ASP A 110 -5.22 -7.91 -1.65
CA ASP A 110 -3.77 -8.00 -1.46
C ASP A 110 -3.28 -6.55 -1.29
N GLU A 111 -3.07 -6.16 -0.04
CA GLU A 111 -2.84 -4.77 0.32
C GLU A 111 -1.49 -4.61 1.02
N LEU A 112 -0.81 -3.52 0.71
CA LEU A 112 0.42 -3.15 1.40
C LEU A 112 0.07 -2.47 2.73
N LEU A 113 0.60 -2.98 3.83
CA LEU A 113 0.47 -2.40 5.16
C LEU A 113 1.73 -1.65 5.53
N THR A 114 1.60 -0.39 5.92
CA THR A 114 2.70 0.40 6.47
C THR A 114 2.35 0.77 7.92
N VAL A 115 3.17 0.30 8.84
CA VAL A 115 3.06 0.66 10.26
C VAL A 115 4.09 1.74 10.56
N SER A 116 3.61 2.91 10.95
CA SER A 116 4.43 4.04 11.37
C SER A 116 4.56 4.11 12.89
N ALA A 117 5.58 4.80 13.38
CA ALA A 117 5.71 5.05 14.81
C ALA A 117 4.48 5.82 15.34
N SER A 118 4.10 5.55 16.59
CA SER A 118 3.07 6.32 17.28
C SER A 118 3.72 7.61 17.78
N ASP A 119 3.38 8.73 17.17
CA ASP A 119 3.90 10.07 17.50
C ASP A 119 2.87 10.95 18.21
N ASP A 120 1.68 10.40 18.50
CA ASP A 120 0.61 11.13 19.16
C ASP A 120 1.01 11.49 20.60
N GLN A 121 1.18 12.78 20.88
CA GLN A 121 1.52 13.32 22.20
C GLN A 121 2.85 12.78 22.79
N MET A 122 3.76 12.36 21.92
CA MET A 122 5.08 11.88 22.35
C MET A 122 6.14 12.97 22.19
N ILE A 123 6.97 13.12 23.22
CA ILE A 123 8.15 13.99 23.21
C ILE A 123 9.38 13.11 23.36
N THR A 124 10.34 13.25 22.47
CA THR A 124 11.65 12.60 22.57
C THR A 124 12.69 13.62 23.00
N VAL A 125 13.38 13.31 24.07
CA VAL A 125 14.44 14.16 24.63
C VAL A 125 15.79 13.50 24.36
N TYR A 126 16.73 14.28 23.84
CA TYR A 126 18.13 13.88 23.66
C TYR A 126 18.99 14.65 24.65
N ALA A 127 19.71 13.96 25.51
CA ALA A 127 20.60 14.57 26.52
C ALA A 127 21.91 13.77 26.59
N GLY A 128 23.04 14.39 26.17
CA GLY A 128 24.36 13.76 26.22
C GLY A 128 24.52 12.47 25.46
N GLY A 129 23.73 12.26 24.40
CA GLY A 129 23.69 11.01 23.62
C GLY A 129 22.60 10.02 24.06
N ASP A 130 21.96 10.25 25.19
CA ASP A 130 20.81 9.48 25.64
C ASP A 130 19.53 9.92 24.93
N ARG A 131 18.75 8.96 24.45
CA ARG A 131 17.42 9.17 23.91
C ARG A 131 16.38 8.63 24.88
N ARG A 132 15.40 9.47 25.25
CA ARG A 132 14.29 9.14 26.14
C ARG A 132 12.97 9.63 25.57
N SER A 133 11.94 8.82 25.60
CA SER A 133 10.62 9.17 25.11
C SER A 133 9.61 9.28 26.25
N PHE A 134 8.71 10.28 26.12
CA PHE A 134 7.67 10.59 27.10
C PHE A 134 6.34 10.74 26.37
N SER A 135 5.26 10.27 26.99
CA SER A 135 3.88 10.57 26.59
C SER A 135 3.35 11.69 27.47
N CYS A 136 2.82 12.74 26.84
CA CYS A 136 2.38 13.97 27.53
C CYS A 136 0.89 14.24 27.28
N ALA A 137 0.04 14.13 28.33
CA ALA A 137 -1.39 14.39 28.22
C ALA A 137 -2.03 14.75 29.59
N PRO A 138 -1.93 15.96 30.11
CA PRO A 138 -0.98 17.05 29.89
C PRO A 138 0.41 16.79 30.51
N ASP A 139 0.50 15.94 31.55
CA ASP A 139 1.74 15.63 32.24
C ASP A 139 2.54 14.56 31.50
N CYS A 140 3.84 14.75 31.42
CA CYS A 140 4.73 13.85 30.71
C CYS A 140 5.13 12.66 31.58
N GLN A 141 4.87 11.46 31.11
CA GLN A 141 5.25 10.20 31.73
C GLN A 141 6.24 9.43 30.85
N PRO A 142 7.28 8.78 31.42
CA PRO A 142 8.19 7.96 30.64
C PRO A 142 7.44 6.77 30.00
N VAL A 143 7.74 6.46 28.75
CA VAL A 143 7.15 5.34 28.03
C VAL A 143 8.24 4.46 27.44
N MET A 144 7.92 3.16 27.26
CA MET A 144 8.81 2.26 26.53
C MET A 144 8.67 2.52 25.04
N THR A 145 9.72 3.04 24.42
CA THR A 145 9.74 3.29 22.97
C THR A 145 10.97 2.63 22.35
N LEU A 146 10.76 1.96 21.22
CA LEU A 146 11.86 1.41 20.46
C LEU A 146 12.81 2.53 19.99
N GLY A 147 14.11 2.34 20.25
CA GLY A 147 15.15 3.33 19.94
C GLY A 147 15.56 4.21 21.11
N ASP A 148 14.89 4.13 22.27
CA ASP A 148 15.40 4.73 23.49
C ASP A 148 16.67 4.04 23.96
N THR A 149 17.51 4.75 24.76
CA THR A 149 18.70 4.14 25.35
C THR A 149 18.33 2.93 26.20
N ALA A 150 19.22 1.95 26.25
CA ALA A 150 18.98 0.71 26.98
C ALA A 150 18.63 0.96 28.46
N THR A 151 19.22 1.98 29.07
CA THR A 151 18.92 2.41 30.45
C THR A 151 17.49 2.92 30.58
N ALA A 152 17.08 3.88 29.72
CA ALA A 152 15.74 4.47 29.76
C ALA A 152 14.64 3.42 29.49
N PHE A 153 14.88 2.55 28.51
CA PHE A 153 13.98 1.45 28.19
C PHE A 153 13.88 0.43 29.34
N GLY A 154 15.02 0.06 29.94
CA GLY A 154 15.08 -0.89 31.06
C GLY A 154 14.38 -0.37 32.31
N ASP A 155 14.58 0.92 32.66
CA ASP A 155 13.91 1.56 33.80
C ASP A 155 12.39 1.57 33.61
N ALA A 156 11.91 1.99 32.45
CA ALA A 156 10.48 2.01 32.13
C ALA A 156 9.87 0.59 32.18
N ARG A 157 10.57 -0.40 31.62
CA ARG A 157 10.16 -1.80 31.67
C ARG A 157 10.03 -2.30 33.11
N THR A 158 11.03 -2.07 33.94
CA THR A 158 11.06 -2.52 35.34
C THR A 158 9.91 -1.90 36.15
N GLN A 159 9.63 -0.62 35.95
CA GLN A 159 8.50 0.05 36.62
C GLN A 159 7.16 -0.53 36.17
N LEU A 160 7.00 -0.85 34.88
CA LEU A 160 5.79 -1.46 34.36
C LEU A 160 5.57 -2.86 34.92
N GLU A 161 6.61 -3.68 34.99
CA GLU A 161 6.57 -5.03 35.56
C GLU A 161 6.20 -4.98 37.06
N GLN A 162 6.81 -4.07 37.83
CA GLN A 162 6.48 -3.86 39.24
C GLN A 162 5.02 -3.43 39.43
N ARG A 163 4.54 -2.46 38.63
CA ARG A 163 3.14 -2.03 38.67
C ARG A 163 2.20 -3.19 38.38
N ASN A 164 2.47 -3.98 37.34
CA ASN A 164 1.63 -5.10 36.97
C ASN A 164 1.60 -6.20 38.04
N SER A 165 2.72 -6.49 38.70
CA SER A 165 2.77 -7.45 39.77
C SER A 165 1.92 -7.03 41.00
N VAL A 166 1.94 -5.75 41.34
CA VAL A 166 1.08 -5.19 42.41
C VAL A 166 -0.40 -5.32 42.06
N LEU A 167 -0.76 -4.96 40.80
CA LEU A 167 -2.15 -5.05 40.35
C LEU A 167 -2.65 -6.51 40.35
N GLN A 168 -1.85 -7.46 39.90
CA GLN A 168 -2.18 -8.90 39.93
C GLN A 168 -2.35 -9.41 41.36
N GLY A 169 -1.50 -8.99 42.29
CA GLY A 169 -1.63 -9.32 43.73
C GLY A 169 -2.89 -8.73 44.34
N ALA A 170 -3.31 -7.52 43.94
CA ALA A 170 -4.50 -6.86 44.43
C ALA A 170 -5.82 -7.47 43.91
N THR A 171 -5.82 -8.06 42.71
CA THR A 171 -7.02 -8.68 42.12
C THR A 171 -7.26 -10.12 42.56
N GLY A 172 -6.35 -10.71 43.34
CA GLY A 172 -6.51 -12.11 43.84
C GLY A 172 -6.54 -13.17 42.75
N VAL A 173 -6.23 -12.83 41.52
CA VAL A 173 -6.16 -13.79 40.42
C VAL A 173 -4.80 -14.47 40.47
N THR A 174 -4.71 -15.52 41.29
CA THR A 174 -3.69 -16.53 41.05
C THR A 174 -3.99 -17.18 39.73
N ALA A 175 -3.14 -16.96 38.72
CA ALA A 175 -3.14 -17.73 37.50
C ALA A 175 -2.98 -19.22 37.93
N GLY A 176 -4.08 -19.94 37.91
CA GLY A 176 -4.08 -21.39 38.14
C GLY A 176 -3.21 -22.00 37.03
N SER A 177 -2.08 -22.54 37.43
CA SER A 177 -1.29 -23.46 36.63
C SER A 177 -2.12 -24.71 36.38
N ASN A 178 -2.59 -24.86 35.14
CA ASN A 178 -2.98 -26.15 34.57
C ASN A 178 -2.02 -26.50 33.46
#